data_928f813ade031c1d33317c23bc5e8933
#
_entry.id   928f813ade031c1d33317c23bc5e8933
#
_cell.length_a   1.000
_cell.length_b   1.000
_cell.length_c   1.000
_cell.angle_alpha   90.00
_cell.angle_beta   90.00
_cell.angle_gamma   90.00
#
_symmetry.space_group_name_H-M   'P 1'
#
loop_
_entity.id
_entity.type
_entity.pdbx_description
1 polymer ?
#
loop_
_entity_poly.entity_id
_entity_poly.type
_entity_poly.pdbx_seq_one_letter_code
_entity_poly.pdbx_strand_id
1 'polypeptide(L)'
;VAKLHQLAAKEASLTLRDLIALDEARDRLFHLDDLSVDLTRQPLTSASLSTLLALAEASGLTEKITAMLAGQPINISENRSVIHTELRHPAFRKTDGFIALCRFADQLRGQGRFTHIVNIGIGGSDLGPAMVYRALAAFHSGPQVYFVGNIDPSDLNDVLACCPSDRTLFIITSKTFTTAETMANAALARGWLEAAGCTVSEHCLLYTSDAADD
;
A
#
# COMPACT_ATOMS: atom_id res chain seq x y z
N VAL A 1 21.47 -6.55 21.11
CA VAL A 1 21.66 -7.54 20.03
C VAL A 1 22.20 -8.86 20.59
N ALA A 2 23.33 -8.87 21.34
CA ALA A 2 23.94 -10.11 21.87
C ALA A 2 22.97 -10.95 22.73
N LYS A 3 22.19 -10.31 23.61
CA LYS A 3 21.18 -11.00 24.43
C LYS A 3 20.08 -11.63 23.57
N LEU A 4 19.66 -11.00 22.47
CA LEU A 4 18.68 -11.59 21.53
C LEU A 4 19.23 -12.83 20.85
N HIS A 5 20.49 -12.83 20.40
CA HIS A 5 21.12 -14.02 19.81
C HIS A 5 21.19 -15.17 20.81
N GLN A 6 21.49 -14.88 22.08
CA GLN A 6 21.50 -15.92 23.12
C GLN A 6 20.10 -16.49 23.37
N LEU A 7 19.07 -15.64 23.43
CA LEU A 7 17.69 -16.10 23.57
C LEU A 7 17.23 -16.90 22.35
N ALA A 8 17.50 -16.43 21.15
CA ALA A 8 17.16 -17.14 19.93
C ALA A 8 17.79 -18.54 19.87
N ALA A 9 19.07 -18.67 20.25
CA ALA A 9 19.74 -19.97 20.33
C ALA A 9 19.11 -20.90 21.38
N LYS A 10 18.74 -20.35 22.54
CA LYS A 10 18.07 -21.10 23.61
C LYS A 10 16.67 -21.55 23.23
N GLU A 11 15.95 -20.73 22.50
CA GLU A 11 14.54 -20.93 22.11
C GLU A 11 14.38 -21.71 20.80
N ALA A 12 15.45 -21.89 20.02
CA ALA A 12 15.42 -22.56 18.72
C ALA A 12 14.87 -23.99 18.74
N SER A 13 14.92 -24.67 19.89
CA SER A 13 14.38 -26.02 20.06
C SER A 13 12.92 -26.07 20.52
N LEU A 14 12.35 -24.91 20.91
CA LEU A 14 10.96 -24.84 21.37
C LEU A 14 10.00 -24.91 20.19
N THR A 15 9.03 -25.81 20.28
CA THR A 15 7.92 -25.83 19.34
C THR A 15 6.88 -24.77 19.70
N LEU A 16 6.01 -24.40 18.75
CA LEU A 16 4.88 -23.50 19.05
C LEU A 16 3.96 -24.08 20.14
N ARG A 17 3.82 -25.43 20.20
CA ARG A 17 3.05 -26.09 21.25
C ARG A 17 3.67 -25.86 22.64
N ASP A 18 5.02 -25.96 22.75
CA ASP A 18 5.73 -25.72 23.99
C ASP A 18 5.55 -24.26 24.43
N LEU A 19 5.65 -23.31 23.48
CA LEU A 19 5.47 -21.88 23.73
C LEU A 19 4.05 -21.52 24.19
N ILE A 20 3.03 -22.18 23.62
CA ILE A 20 1.63 -21.97 24.05
C ILE A 20 1.38 -22.56 25.44
N ALA A 21 2.04 -23.68 25.76
CA ALA A 21 1.91 -24.35 27.07
C ALA A 21 2.61 -23.60 28.21
N LEU A 22 3.46 -22.61 27.93
CA LEU A 22 4.07 -21.77 28.95
C LEU A 22 2.99 -20.89 29.62
N ASP A 23 3.04 -20.76 30.94
CA ASP A 23 2.12 -19.87 31.71
C ASP A 23 2.19 -18.40 31.26
N GLU A 24 3.27 -18.02 30.62
CA GLU A 24 3.53 -16.69 30.05
C GLU A 24 2.68 -16.36 28.82
N ALA A 25 1.87 -17.29 28.31
CA ALA A 25 1.09 -17.04 27.07
C ALA A 25 0.19 -15.81 27.18
N ARG A 26 -0.32 -15.52 28.39
CA ARG A 26 -1.17 -14.34 28.65
C ARG A 26 -0.44 -13.02 28.48
N ASP A 27 0.86 -12.98 28.74
CA ASP A 27 1.69 -11.78 28.65
C ASP A 27 1.92 -11.35 27.18
N ARG A 28 1.45 -12.15 26.23
CA ARG A 28 1.58 -11.92 24.79
C ARG A 28 0.25 -11.56 24.11
N LEU A 29 -0.79 -11.34 24.90
CA LEU A 29 -2.07 -10.85 24.46
C LEU A 29 -2.26 -9.41 24.91
N PHE A 30 -2.37 -8.49 23.96
CA PHE A 30 -2.50 -7.06 24.21
C PHE A 30 -3.85 -6.56 23.77
N HIS A 31 -4.46 -5.71 24.59
CA HIS A 31 -5.72 -5.05 24.30
C HIS A 31 -5.48 -3.53 24.24
N LEU A 32 -5.84 -2.94 23.12
CA LEU A 32 -5.71 -1.51 22.85
C LEU A 32 -7.08 -1.02 22.33
N ASP A 33 -7.89 -0.45 23.20
CA ASP A 33 -9.26 -0.04 22.90
C ASP A 33 -10.03 -1.18 22.21
N ASP A 34 -10.44 -0.98 20.95
CA ASP A 34 -11.17 -1.97 20.15
C ASP A 34 -10.24 -2.95 19.40
N LEU A 35 -8.93 -2.85 19.57
CA LEU A 35 -7.95 -3.70 18.91
C LEU A 35 -7.35 -4.70 19.90
N SER A 36 -7.32 -5.97 19.51
CA SER A 36 -6.57 -7.01 20.23
C SER A 36 -5.43 -7.54 19.37
N VAL A 37 -4.23 -7.56 19.93
CA VAL A 37 -3.03 -8.10 19.29
C VAL A 37 -2.64 -9.38 20.02
N ASP A 38 -2.78 -10.52 19.35
CA ASP A 38 -2.46 -11.85 19.88
C ASP A 38 -1.12 -12.34 19.33
N LEU A 39 -0.07 -12.29 20.15
CA LEU A 39 1.25 -12.83 19.84
C LEU A 39 1.47 -14.23 20.44
N THR A 40 0.45 -14.88 20.99
CA THR A 40 0.59 -16.19 21.64
C THR A 40 1.05 -17.29 20.69
N ARG A 41 0.79 -17.11 19.38
CA ARG A 41 1.18 -18.03 18.32
C ARG A 41 2.46 -17.62 17.58
N GLN A 42 3.16 -16.61 18.08
CA GLN A 42 4.48 -16.24 17.58
C GLN A 42 5.57 -17.03 18.32
N PRO A 43 6.70 -17.33 17.67
CA PRO A 43 7.82 -18.04 18.30
C PRO A 43 8.59 -17.10 19.26
N LEU A 44 7.90 -16.62 20.27
CA LEU A 44 8.40 -15.67 21.26
C LEU A 44 8.08 -16.15 22.67
N THR A 45 9.06 -16.04 23.58
CA THR A 45 8.82 -16.07 25.03
C THR A 45 8.62 -14.66 25.58
N SER A 46 8.14 -14.51 26.80
CA SER A 46 8.06 -13.20 27.48
C SER A 46 9.45 -12.56 27.62
N ALA A 47 10.50 -13.36 27.80
CA ALA A 47 11.89 -12.87 27.86
C ALA A 47 12.37 -12.30 26.53
N SER A 48 12.06 -12.99 25.42
CA SER A 48 12.36 -12.51 24.06
C SER A 48 11.61 -11.23 23.77
N LEU A 49 10.30 -11.19 24.05
CA LEU A 49 9.46 -10.01 23.83
C LEU A 49 9.96 -8.81 24.62
N SER A 50 10.23 -8.96 25.93
CA SER A 50 10.78 -7.90 26.78
C SER A 50 12.12 -7.37 26.25
N THR A 51 12.96 -8.28 25.71
CA THR A 51 14.27 -7.90 25.15
C THR A 51 14.11 -7.14 23.82
N LEU A 52 13.13 -7.51 23.00
CA LEU A 52 12.80 -6.80 21.76
C LEU A 52 12.24 -5.39 22.05
N LEU A 53 11.37 -5.26 23.03
CA LEU A 53 10.84 -3.96 23.46
C LEU A 53 11.96 -3.06 24.00
N ALA A 54 12.86 -3.59 24.83
CA ALA A 54 14.03 -2.83 25.30
C ALA A 54 14.97 -2.43 24.15
N LEU A 55 15.09 -3.24 23.10
CA LEU A 55 15.86 -2.88 21.91
C LEU A 55 15.17 -1.74 21.13
N ALA A 56 13.85 -1.78 21.01
CA ALA A 56 13.08 -0.72 20.36
C ALA A 56 13.27 0.63 21.08
N GLU A 57 13.17 0.64 22.42
CA GLU A 57 13.46 1.82 23.22
C GLU A 57 14.90 2.31 23.01
N ALA A 58 15.89 1.42 23.15
CA ALA A 58 17.30 1.78 22.99
C ALA A 58 17.64 2.27 21.57
N SER A 59 16.82 1.94 20.57
CA SER A 59 16.94 2.40 19.20
C SER A 59 16.28 3.76 18.94
N GLY A 60 15.69 4.38 19.96
CA GLY A 60 14.99 5.67 19.86
C GLY A 60 13.70 5.56 19.00
N LEU A 61 12.96 4.44 19.10
CA LEU A 61 11.77 4.24 18.30
C LEU A 61 10.69 5.29 18.58
N THR A 62 10.48 5.63 19.84
CA THR A 62 9.46 6.63 20.25
C THR A 62 9.77 8.00 19.67
N GLU A 63 11.03 8.43 19.72
CA GLU A 63 11.49 9.69 19.13
C GLU A 63 11.32 9.70 17.61
N LYS A 64 11.62 8.59 16.95
CA LYS A 64 11.43 8.45 15.50
C LYS A 64 9.95 8.50 15.11
N ILE A 65 9.07 7.86 15.87
CA ILE A 65 7.61 7.94 15.66
C ILE A 65 7.14 9.39 15.82
N THR A 66 7.58 10.07 16.86
CA THR A 66 7.25 11.49 17.10
C THR A 66 7.73 12.37 15.96
N ALA A 67 8.96 12.17 15.48
CA ALA A 67 9.52 12.89 14.35
C ALA A 67 8.73 12.63 13.04
N MET A 68 8.32 11.39 12.80
CA MET A 68 7.47 11.01 11.67
C MET A 68 6.12 11.74 11.71
N LEU A 69 5.45 11.69 12.86
CA LEU A 69 4.15 12.36 13.05
C LEU A 69 4.26 13.89 12.94
N ALA A 70 5.43 14.46 13.24
CA ALA A 70 5.73 15.87 13.05
C ALA A 70 6.16 16.24 11.62
N GLY A 71 6.12 15.29 10.67
CA GLY A 71 6.49 15.52 9.28
C GLY A 71 7.98 15.79 9.06
N GLN A 72 8.86 15.38 9.99
CA GLN A 72 10.31 15.53 9.80
C GLN A 72 10.84 14.57 8.73
N PRO A 73 11.93 14.91 8.01
CA PRO A 73 12.49 14.09 6.96
C PRO A 73 13.25 12.88 7.53
N ILE A 74 12.52 11.89 8.03
CA ILE A 74 13.07 10.69 8.66
C ILE A 74 13.48 9.60 7.65
N ASN A 75 13.00 9.67 6.43
CA ASN A 75 13.42 8.75 5.36
C ASN A 75 14.79 9.18 4.83
N ILE A 76 15.84 8.59 5.41
CA ILE A 76 17.22 8.96 5.11
C ILE A 76 17.63 8.61 3.67
N SER A 77 17.11 7.52 3.11
CA SER A 77 17.47 7.05 1.77
C SER A 77 16.96 7.97 0.67
N GLU A 78 15.82 8.62 0.87
CA GLU A 78 15.21 9.54 -0.10
C GLU A 78 15.26 11.01 0.36
N ASN A 79 15.79 11.25 1.56
CA ASN A 79 15.91 12.57 2.20
C ASN A 79 14.58 13.34 2.22
N ARG A 80 13.50 12.68 2.64
CA ARG A 80 12.14 13.26 2.69
C ARG A 80 11.35 12.83 3.92
N SER A 81 10.25 13.54 4.15
CA SER A 81 9.26 13.20 5.16
C SER A 81 8.42 12.00 4.70
N VAL A 82 7.92 11.22 5.67
CA VAL A 82 6.94 10.16 5.47
C VAL A 82 5.60 10.70 5.97
N ILE A 83 4.66 10.97 5.06
CA ILE A 83 3.45 11.75 5.35
C ILE A 83 2.14 10.96 5.27
N HIS A 84 2.19 9.64 5.13
CA HIS A 84 0.98 8.80 5.06
C HIS A 84 0.05 8.96 6.29
N THR A 85 0.59 9.33 7.44
CA THR A 85 -0.18 9.60 8.66
C THR A 85 -1.10 10.82 8.52
N GLU A 86 -0.76 11.79 7.66
CA GLU A 86 -1.57 12.97 7.40
C GLU A 86 -2.92 12.64 6.78
N LEU A 87 -3.01 11.52 6.03
CA LEU A 87 -4.27 11.05 5.43
C LEU A 87 -5.39 10.84 6.48
N ARG A 88 -5.02 10.55 7.73
CA ARG A 88 -5.95 10.37 8.84
C ARG A 88 -6.26 11.66 9.59
N HIS A 89 -5.49 12.71 9.35
CA HIS A 89 -5.72 13.98 10.02
C HIS A 89 -6.94 14.70 9.40
N PRO A 90 -7.89 15.23 10.20
CA PRO A 90 -9.10 15.87 9.67
C PRO A 90 -8.81 17.03 8.71
N ALA A 91 -7.68 17.73 8.89
CA ALA A 91 -7.26 18.82 8.01
C ALA A 91 -6.86 18.35 6.60
N PHE A 92 -6.50 17.07 6.42
CA PHE A 92 -6.11 16.52 5.10
C PHE A 92 -7.19 16.76 4.04
N ARG A 93 -8.46 16.60 4.41
CA ARG A 93 -9.61 16.81 3.51
C ARG A 93 -9.75 18.26 3.04
N LYS A 94 -9.04 19.20 3.66
CA LYS A 94 -9.04 20.63 3.32
C LYS A 94 -7.81 21.05 2.53
N THR A 95 -6.90 20.12 2.24
CA THR A 95 -5.73 20.41 1.41
C THR A 95 -6.14 20.61 -0.05
N ASP A 96 -5.44 21.49 -0.74
CA ASP A 96 -5.69 21.77 -2.16
C ASP A 96 -5.55 20.51 -3.00
N GLY A 97 -4.59 19.65 -2.69
CA GLY A 97 -4.37 18.38 -3.38
C GLY A 97 -5.57 17.42 -3.25
N PHE A 98 -6.12 17.24 -2.05
CA PHE A 98 -7.31 16.41 -1.85
C PHE A 98 -8.54 16.99 -2.56
N ILE A 99 -8.75 18.30 -2.47
CA ILE A 99 -9.85 18.98 -3.16
C ILE A 99 -9.71 18.84 -4.68
N ALA A 100 -8.50 19.00 -5.22
CA ALA A 100 -8.24 18.84 -6.64
C ALA A 100 -8.50 17.40 -7.10
N LEU A 101 -8.08 16.39 -6.32
CA LEU A 101 -8.36 14.98 -6.59
C LEU A 101 -9.86 14.69 -6.64
N CYS A 102 -10.61 15.14 -5.64
CA CYS A 102 -12.07 14.96 -5.60
C CYS A 102 -12.74 15.60 -6.81
N ARG A 103 -12.35 16.85 -7.12
CA ARG A 103 -12.88 17.57 -8.29
C ARG A 103 -12.59 16.83 -9.60
N PHE A 104 -11.38 16.32 -9.76
CA PHE A 104 -11.00 15.54 -10.93
C PHE A 104 -11.85 14.26 -11.04
N ALA A 105 -12.06 13.54 -9.95
CA ALA A 105 -12.91 12.35 -9.92
C ALA A 105 -14.36 12.66 -10.30
N ASP A 106 -14.92 13.76 -9.79
CA ASP A 106 -16.28 14.22 -10.12
C ASP A 106 -16.39 14.65 -11.59
N GLN A 107 -15.37 15.30 -12.13
CA GLN A 107 -15.32 15.66 -13.56
C GLN A 107 -15.30 14.42 -14.45
N LEU A 108 -14.47 13.42 -14.14
CA LEU A 108 -14.42 12.14 -14.87
C LEU A 108 -15.79 11.46 -14.91
N ARG A 109 -16.47 11.41 -13.77
CA ARG A 109 -17.82 10.84 -13.68
C ARG A 109 -18.84 11.64 -14.48
N GLY A 110 -18.81 12.97 -14.37
CA GLY A 110 -19.77 13.86 -15.02
C GLY A 110 -19.65 13.92 -16.53
N GLN A 111 -18.44 13.77 -17.07
CA GLN A 111 -18.19 13.80 -18.52
C GLN A 111 -18.68 12.55 -19.24
N GLY A 112 -18.74 11.40 -18.56
CA GLY A 112 -19.14 10.12 -19.17
C GLY A 112 -18.24 9.67 -20.33
N ARG A 113 -17.07 10.29 -20.51
CA ARG A 113 -16.12 9.98 -21.58
C ARG A 113 -15.56 8.58 -21.40
N PHE A 114 -15.08 8.27 -20.19
CA PHE A 114 -14.48 6.98 -19.89
C PHE A 114 -15.50 6.04 -19.24
N THR A 115 -15.60 4.85 -19.78
CA THR A 115 -16.41 3.76 -19.22
C THR A 115 -15.56 2.71 -18.52
N HIS A 116 -14.25 2.72 -18.78
CA HIS A 116 -13.29 1.79 -18.22
C HIS A 116 -12.07 2.54 -17.66
N ILE A 117 -11.59 2.10 -16.53
CA ILE A 117 -10.35 2.56 -15.92
C ILE A 117 -9.47 1.35 -15.67
N VAL A 118 -8.21 1.42 -16.06
CA VAL A 118 -7.22 0.37 -15.81
C VAL A 118 -6.11 0.94 -14.92
N ASN A 119 -6.03 0.47 -13.67
CA ASN A 119 -4.95 0.80 -12.77
C ASN A 119 -3.78 -0.15 -13.01
N ILE A 120 -2.62 0.39 -13.34
CA ILE A 120 -1.37 -0.36 -13.49
C ILE A 120 -0.46 0.03 -12.33
N GLY A 121 -0.18 -0.93 -11.45
CA GLY A 121 0.66 -0.73 -10.27
C GLY A 121 0.94 -2.05 -9.59
N ILE A 122 1.93 -2.10 -8.69
CA ILE A 122 2.34 -3.32 -7.99
C ILE A 122 2.36 -3.08 -6.50
N GLY A 123 2.13 -4.13 -5.70
CA GLY A 123 2.12 -4.05 -4.25
C GLY A 123 1.04 -3.09 -3.73
N GLY A 124 1.42 -2.11 -2.93
CA GLY A 124 0.49 -1.13 -2.38
C GLY A 124 -0.21 -0.25 -3.43
N SER A 125 0.41 -0.08 -4.59
CA SER A 125 -0.17 0.66 -5.72
C SER A 125 -1.27 -0.11 -6.45
N ASP A 126 -1.41 -1.41 -6.19
CA ASP A 126 -2.45 -2.29 -6.73
C ASP A 126 -3.42 -2.76 -5.62
N LEU A 127 -2.89 -3.43 -4.60
CA LEU A 127 -3.69 -4.16 -3.61
C LEU A 127 -4.62 -3.26 -2.80
N GLY A 128 -4.15 -2.08 -2.39
CA GLY A 128 -4.95 -1.12 -1.63
C GLY A 128 -6.16 -0.62 -2.43
N PRO A 129 -5.97 -0.02 -3.61
CA PRO A 129 -7.05 0.39 -4.48
C PRO A 129 -8.00 -0.74 -4.88
N ALA A 130 -7.48 -1.94 -5.22
CA ALA A 130 -8.28 -3.11 -5.56
C ALA A 130 -9.15 -3.57 -4.39
N MET A 131 -8.61 -3.59 -3.17
CA MET A 131 -9.36 -3.92 -1.95
C MET A 131 -10.52 -2.96 -1.74
N VAL A 132 -10.27 -1.65 -1.79
CA VAL A 132 -11.29 -0.62 -1.59
C VAL A 132 -12.37 -0.71 -2.67
N TYR A 133 -11.98 -0.86 -3.94
CA TYR A 133 -12.91 -1.01 -5.04
C TYR A 133 -13.83 -2.22 -4.83
N ARG A 134 -13.28 -3.39 -4.49
CA ARG A 134 -14.07 -4.61 -4.24
C ARG A 134 -14.97 -4.49 -3.01
N ALA A 135 -14.47 -3.91 -1.92
CA ALA A 135 -15.23 -3.72 -0.68
C ALA A 135 -16.44 -2.82 -0.89
N LEU A 136 -16.34 -1.83 -1.78
CA LEU A 136 -17.41 -0.88 -2.07
C LEU A 136 -18.24 -1.25 -3.32
N ALA A 137 -18.13 -2.48 -3.82
CA ALA A 137 -18.78 -2.90 -5.07
C ALA A 137 -20.29 -2.61 -5.11
N ALA A 138 -21.00 -2.75 -3.98
CA ALA A 138 -22.45 -2.46 -3.87
C ALA A 138 -22.80 -0.98 -4.10
N PHE A 139 -21.82 -0.07 -4.03
CA PHE A 139 -22.01 1.37 -4.16
C PHE A 139 -21.44 1.95 -5.46
N HIS A 140 -20.96 1.10 -6.37
CA HIS A 140 -20.39 1.56 -7.62
C HIS A 140 -21.42 2.24 -8.51
N SER A 141 -21.06 3.42 -9.02
CA SER A 141 -21.89 4.23 -9.92
C SER A 141 -21.06 4.97 -10.97
N GLY A 142 -19.97 4.38 -11.44
CA GLY A 142 -19.04 5.02 -12.36
C GLY A 142 -18.43 4.03 -13.34
N PRO A 143 -17.28 4.37 -13.92
CA PRO A 143 -16.54 3.49 -14.82
C PRO A 143 -16.21 2.16 -14.14
N GLN A 144 -16.15 1.10 -14.94
CA GLN A 144 -15.62 -0.18 -14.49
C GLN A 144 -14.10 -0.08 -14.31
N VAL A 145 -13.60 -0.59 -13.18
CA VAL A 145 -12.17 -0.49 -12.87
C VAL A 145 -11.54 -1.88 -12.88
N TYR A 146 -10.41 -1.97 -13.57
CA TYR A 146 -9.54 -3.14 -13.63
C TYR A 146 -8.20 -2.83 -12.97
N PHE A 147 -7.54 -3.87 -12.48
CA PHE A 147 -6.27 -3.78 -11.80
C PHE A 147 -5.29 -4.73 -12.46
N VAL A 148 -4.13 -4.22 -12.85
CA VAL A 148 -3.05 -4.97 -13.49
C VAL A 148 -1.80 -4.84 -12.62
N GLY A 149 -1.54 -5.88 -11.83
CA GLY A 149 -0.47 -5.94 -10.84
C GLY A 149 0.63 -6.96 -11.17
N ASN A 150 0.60 -7.56 -12.35
CA ASN A 150 1.56 -8.58 -12.75
C ASN A 150 2.27 -8.18 -14.05
N ILE A 151 3.55 -8.60 -14.18
CA ILE A 151 4.33 -8.41 -15.40
C ILE A 151 3.92 -9.38 -16.52
N ASP A 152 3.21 -10.46 -16.18
CA ASP A 152 2.72 -11.40 -17.19
C ASP A 152 1.80 -10.66 -18.18
N PRO A 153 2.14 -10.63 -19.47
CA PRO A 153 1.36 -9.88 -20.46
C PRO A 153 -0.06 -10.42 -20.63
N SER A 154 -0.35 -11.65 -20.20
CA SER A 154 -1.71 -12.19 -20.26
C SER A 154 -2.66 -11.42 -19.34
N ASP A 155 -2.21 -10.99 -18.16
CA ASP A 155 -3.00 -10.20 -17.20
C ASP A 155 -3.50 -8.88 -17.85
N LEU A 156 -2.59 -8.13 -18.48
CA LEU A 156 -2.94 -6.91 -19.20
C LEU A 156 -3.77 -7.19 -20.44
N ASN A 157 -3.43 -8.21 -21.25
CA ASN A 157 -4.13 -8.52 -22.49
C ASN A 157 -5.59 -8.93 -22.26
N ASP A 158 -5.86 -9.71 -21.21
CA ASP A 158 -7.22 -10.10 -20.84
C ASP A 158 -8.06 -8.88 -20.46
N VAL A 159 -7.47 -7.92 -19.74
CA VAL A 159 -8.12 -6.64 -19.43
C VAL A 159 -8.38 -5.82 -20.69
N LEU A 160 -7.37 -5.66 -21.56
CA LEU A 160 -7.49 -4.87 -22.79
C LEU A 160 -8.54 -5.44 -23.76
N ALA A 161 -8.72 -6.76 -23.78
CA ALA A 161 -9.76 -7.41 -24.58
C ALA A 161 -11.18 -7.02 -24.16
N CYS A 162 -11.36 -6.57 -22.91
CA CYS A 162 -12.65 -6.12 -22.39
C CYS A 162 -12.87 -4.60 -22.54
N CYS A 163 -11.85 -3.84 -22.92
CA CYS A 163 -11.83 -2.39 -22.88
C CYS A 163 -11.92 -1.75 -24.28
N PRO A 164 -12.85 -0.81 -24.54
CA PRO A 164 -12.82 0.02 -25.74
C PRO A 164 -11.73 1.10 -25.60
N SER A 165 -10.82 1.20 -26.56
CA SER A 165 -9.64 2.05 -26.48
C SER A 165 -9.97 3.55 -26.34
N ASP A 166 -10.96 4.02 -27.06
CA ASP A 166 -11.42 5.41 -27.04
C ASP A 166 -12.16 5.82 -25.75
N ARG A 167 -12.52 4.84 -24.90
CA ARG A 167 -13.27 5.03 -23.66
C ARG A 167 -12.56 4.47 -22.43
N THR A 168 -11.28 4.22 -22.52
CA THR A 168 -10.45 3.68 -21.43
C THR A 168 -9.46 4.72 -20.94
N LEU A 169 -9.39 4.90 -19.61
CA LEU A 169 -8.39 5.69 -18.91
C LEU A 169 -7.42 4.77 -18.18
N PHE A 170 -6.13 4.94 -18.41
CA PHE A 170 -5.08 4.28 -17.64
C PHE A 170 -4.62 5.16 -16.48
N ILE A 171 -4.49 4.56 -15.29
CA ILE A 171 -3.85 5.18 -14.12
C ILE A 171 -2.57 4.38 -13.85
N ILE A 172 -1.43 5.01 -14.10
CA ILE A 172 -0.12 4.40 -13.84
C ILE A 172 0.30 4.84 -12.46
N THR A 173 0.25 3.92 -11.50
CA THR A 173 0.51 4.19 -10.08
C THR A 173 1.89 3.66 -9.69
N SER A 174 2.81 4.54 -9.37
CA SER A 174 4.15 4.19 -8.90
C SER A 174 4.73 5.30 -8.05
N LYS A 175 5.46 4.93 -6.98
CA LYS A 175 6.14 5.88 -6.10
C LYS A 175 7.29 6.61 -6.83
N THR A 176 8.09 5.88 -7.56
CA THR A 176 9.33 6.37 -8.19
C THR A 176 9.30 6.36 -9.72
N PHE A 177 8.32 5.73 -10.34
CA PHE A 177 8.27 5.42 -11.78
C PHE A 177 9.51 4.67 -12.29
N THR A 178 10.12 3.86 -11.41
CA THR A 178 11.28 3.00 -11.72
C THR A 178 10.97 1.51 -11.59
N THR A 179 9.77 1.14 -11.14
CA THR A 179 9.34 -0.26 -11.02
C THR A 179 9.22 -0.86 -12.41
N ALA A 180 10.10 -1.81 -12.74
CA ALA A 180 10.26 -2.35 -14.08
C ALA A 180 8.96 -2.94 -14.65
N GLU A 181 8.22 -3.68 -13.82
CA GLU A 181 6.97 -4.32 -14.19
C GLU A 181 5.88 -3.29 -14.50
N THR A 182 5.75 -2.27 -13.65
CA THR A 182 4.78 -1.17 -13.88
C THR A 182 5.10 -0.44 -15.17
N MET A 183 6.40 -0.15 -15.42
CA MET A 183 6.83 0.53 -16.64
C MET A 183 6.65 -0.32 -17.89
N ALA A 184 6.87 -1.64 -17.82
CA ALA A 184 6.63 -2.56 -18.91
C ALA A 184 5.12 -2.61 -19.30
N ASN A 185 4.24 -2.76 -18.32
CA ASN A 185 2.80 -2.75 -18.56
C ASN A 185 2.30 -1.38 -19.08
N ALA A 186 2.85 -0.29 -18.55
CA ALA A 186 2.53 1.06 -19.04
C ALA A 186 2.96 1.26 -20.50
N ALA A 187 4.12 0.72 -20.90
CA ALA A 187 4.58 0.77 -22.28
C ALA A 187 3.67 -0.04 -23.23
N LEU A 188 3.21 -1.22 -22.81
CA LEU A 188 2.25 -2.03 -23.57
C LEU A 188 0.90 -1.31 -23.70
N ALA A 189 0.37 -0.74 -22.62
CA ALA A 189 -0.88 0.03 -22.64
C ALA A 189 -0.78 1.26 -23.57
N ARG A 190 0.37 1.95 -23.54
CA ARG A 190 0.67 3.05 -24.47
C ARG A 190 0.64 2.59 -25.92
N GLY A 191 1.36 1.50 -26.25
CA GLY A 191 1.36 0.95 -27.62
C GLY A 191 -0.04 0.54 -28.10
N TRP A 192 -0.87 0.01 -27.20
CA TRP A 192 -2.25 -0.35 -27.49
C TRP A 192 -3.11 0.89 -27.82
N LEU A 193 -2.97 1.99 -27.08
CA LEU A 193 -3.66 3.26 -27.37
C LEU A 193 -3.19 3.86 -28.71
N GLU A 194 -1.86 3.90 -28.94
CA GLU A 194 -1.26 4.41 -30.17
C GLU A 194 -1.73 3.62 -31.42
N ALA A 195 -1.79 2.29 -31.32
CA ALA A 195 -2.28 1.43 -32.36
C ALA A 195 -3.78 1.67 -32.71
N ALA A 196 -4.54 2.11 -31.70
CA ALA A 196 -5.96 2.48 -31.88
C ALA A 196 -6.15 3.94 -32.35
N GLY A 197 -5.07 4.71 -32.52
CA GLY A 197 -5.13 6.12 -32.93
C GLY A 197 -5.53 7.07 -31.78
N CYS A 198 -5.47 6.63 -30.53
CA CYS A 198 -5.81 7.46 -29.38
C CYS A 198 -4.62 8.34 -28.95
N THR A 199 -4.92 9.55 -28.48
CA THR A 199 -3.91 10.46 -27.91
C THR A 199 -3.56 10.02 -26.51
N VAL A 200 -2.35 9.51 -26.26
CA VAL A 200 -1.93 8.94 -24.97
C VAL A 200 -2.12 9.91 -23.80
N SER A 201 -1.77 11.18 -23.97
CA SER A 201 -1.92 12.20 -22.90
C SER A 201 -3.36 12.46 -22.47
N GLU A 202 -4.34 12.09 -23.27
CA GLU A 202 -5.76 12.20 -22.94
C GLU A 202 -6.32 10.94 -22.25
N HIS A 203 -5.58 9.83 -22.31
CA HIS A 203 -5.96 8.51 -21.83
C HIS A 203 -5.08 7.97 -20.72
N CYS A 204 -4.08 8.72 -20.26
CA CYS A 204 -3.16 8.30 -19.21
C CYS A 204 -3.06 9.36 -18.11
N LEU A 205 -3.19 8.90 -16.87
CA LEU A 205 -2.92 9.64 -15.65
C LEU A 205 -1.72 9.00 -14.95
N LEU A 206 -0.71 9.80 -14.61
CA LEU A 206 0.41 9.36 -13.79
C LEU A 206 0.12 9.74 -12.34
N TYR A 207 0.16 8.78 -11.45
CA TYR A 207 -0.07 8.99 -10.03
C TYR A 207 1.13 8.51 -9.20
N THR A 208 1.70 9.41 -8.40
CA THR A 208 2.75 9.08 -7.43
C THR A 208 2.12 8.76 -6.08
N SER A 209 2.46 7.60 -5.53
CA SER A 209 2.01 7.17 -4.21
C SER A 209 3.17 7.22 -3.22
N ASP A 210 3.04 7.98 -2.13
CA ASP A 210 4.03 8.01 -1.05
C ASP A 210 3.83 6.90 -0.01
N ALA A 211 2.71 6.19 -0.07
CA ALA A 211 2.28 5.24 0.96
C ALA A 211 2.54 3.77 0.62
N ALA A 212 3.09 3.45 -0.53
CA ALA A 212 3.03 2.09 -1.06
C ALA A 212 4.15 1.14 -0.58
N ASP A 213 5.25 1.64 -0.03
CA ASP A 213 6.48 0.86 0.18
C ASP A 213 7.13 1.04 1.56
N ASP A 214 6.43 1.57 2.57
CA ASP A 214 6.95 1.71 3.93
C ASP A 214 6.47 0.63 4.89
#